data_a1ed7cf4bcae30febe0df72f11ab6992
#
_entry.id   a1ed7cf4bcae30febe0df72f11ab6992
#
_cell.length_a   1.000
_cell.length_b   1.000
_cell.length_c   1.000
_cell.angle_alpha   90.00
_cell.angle_beta   90.00
_cell.angle_gamma   90.00
#
_symmetry.space_group_name_H-M   'P 1'
#
loop_
_entity.id
_entity.type
_entity.pdbx_description
1 polymer ?
#
loop_
_entity_poly.entity_id
_entity_poly.type
_entity_poly.pdbx_seq_one_letter_code
_entity_poly.pdbx_strand_id
1 'polypeptide(L)'
;MSEENQLVQLTTEFKKATDEVKKLGEDITGKMAHGEKITADLKEQADNALTLMNGFKARVDELEQKLARRGEEGEKQQHKTFGEQFVESQNFKSLAESSSQRGRADMQFKATITLATTDAAGSAGDLVQNTRLPGMIMQPERRLTVRDLITPGRMDGNVLEYVQETGFTNNAGMVAETGLKPQSDIQFELKNTSAKVIAHWVKASRQIMSDAPMLASYIDGKLRYGLAYKEEQQLLNGDGTGQNLLGIIPQATAYSAPLTLTGATTIDTLRLAMLQAVLAEFPATGHVLNPIDWAGIELTKDGEGRYIIGQPQSVASPTMWGLPVVATQAIASGKFLTGAFKLGAQLFDRWQARVEVATENEDDFVKNLVTILAEERLALAVYRPEAFIYGDIAPVVTP
;
A
#
# COMPACT_ATOMS: atom_id res chain seq x y z
N MET A 1 8.33 -35.06 6.74
CA MET A 1 8.98 -35.85 7.81
C MET A 1 8.51 -35.22 9.11
N SER A 2 8.02 -36.00 10.07
CA SER A 2 7.49 -35.45 11.33
C SER A 2 8.63 -34.82 12.14
N GLU A 3 8.36 -33.72 12.84
CA GLU A 3 9.33 -33.02 13.70
C GLU A 3 9.95 -33.95 14.75
N GLU A 4 9.22 -34.96 15.21
CA GLU A 4 9.76 -36.04 16.09
C GLU A 4 10.93 -36.79 15.45
N ASN A 5 10.88 -37.08 14.15
CA ASN A 5 11.99 -37.73 13.45
C ASN A 5 13.22 -36.82 13.36
N GLN A 6 13.03 -35.50 13.24
CA GLN A 6 14.14 -34.55 13.25
C GLN A 6 14.80 -34.44 14.63
N LEU A 7 14.02 -34.47 15.70
CA LEU A 7 14.52 -34.46 17.09
C LEU A 7 15.32 -35.75 17.41
N VAL A 8 14.83 -36.91 16.99
CA VAL A 8 15.52 -38.20 17.17
C VAL A 8 16.83 -38.22 16.34
N GLN A 9 16.84 -37.69 15.15
CA GLN A 9 18.07 -37.57 14.34
C GLN A 9 19.08 -36.62 14.99
N LEU A 10 18.64 -35.48 15.47
CA LEU A 10 19.51 -34.48 16.11
C LEU A 10 20.12 -34.99 17.43
N THR A 11 19.32 -35.67 18.24
CA THR A 11 19.82 -36.31 19.49
C THR A 11 20.83 -37.43 19.22
N THR A 12 20.65 -38.16 18.11
CA THR A 12 21.58 -39.23 17.71
C THR A 12 22.90 -38.64 17.19
N GLU A 13 22.83 -37.54 16.40
CA GLU A 13 24.03 -36.84 15.93
C GLU A 13 24.77 -36.14 17.04
N PHE A 14 24.06 -35.55 18.02
CA PHE A 14 24.66 -34.94 19.18
C PHE A 14 25.41 -35.97 20.05
N LYS A 15 24.82 -37.17 20.28
CA LYS A 15 25.51 -38.28 20.99
C LYS A 15 26.76 -38.68 20.27
N LYS A 16 26.74 -38.85 18.94
CA LYS A 16 27.94 -39.20 18.17
C LYS A 16 29.02 -38.16 18.30
N ALA A 17 28.69 -36.87 18.16
CA ALA A 17 29.65 -35.77 18.30
C ALA A 17 30.25 -35.71 19.72
N THR A 18 29.45 -35.97 20.76
CA THR A 18 29.91 -36.00 22.14
C THR A 18 30.86 -37.18 22.39
N ASP A 19 30.55 -38.36 21.83
CA ASP A 19 31.39 -39.53 21.93
C ASP A 19 32.73 -39.37 21.18
N GLU A 20 32.74 -38.66 20.02
CA GLU A 20 33.97 -38.33 19.29
C GLU A 20 34.84 -37.34 20.07
N VAL A 21 34.26 -36.30 20.65
CA VAL A 21 35.01 -35.35 21.50
C VAL A 21 35.58 -36.04 22.75
N LYS A 22 34.84 -36.97 23.36
CA LYS A 22 35.30 -37.73 24.49
C LYS A 22 36.48 -38.64 24.12
N LYS A 23 36.41 -39.38 23.03
CA LYS A 23 37.53 -40.16 22.49
C LYS A 23 38.75 -39.32 22.21
N LEU A 24 38.58 -38.15 21.60
CA LEU A 24 39.66 -37.23 21.32
C LEU A 24 40.32 -36.71 22.59
N GLY A 25 39.51 -36.42 23.63
CA GLY A 25 39.97 -36.03 24.98
C GLY A 25 40.76 -37.14 25.68
N GLU A 26 40.32 -38.39 25.56
CA GLU A 26 40.99 -39.57 26.12
C GLU A 26 42.36 -39.81 25.40
N ASP A 27 42.39 -39.66 24.05
CA ASP A 27 43.63 -39.78 23.25
C ASP A 27 44.63 -38.69 23.57
N ILE A 28 44.17 -37.43 23.70
CA ILE A 28 45.01 -36.29 24.12
C ILE A 28 45.60 -36.55 25.52
N THR A 29 44.76 -36.98 26.45
CA THR A 29 45.19 -37.26 27.83
C THR A 29 46.17 -38.43 27.90
N GLY A 30 45.93 -39.48 27.09
CA GLY A 30 46.84 -40.61 26.97
C GLY A 30 48.22 -40.23 26.39
N LYS A 31 48.24 -39.40 25.36
CA LYS A 31 49.48 -38.91 24.75
C LYS A 31 50.26 -37.93 25.65
N MET A 32 49.56 -37.10 26.41
CA MET A 32 50.15 -36.24 27.43
C MET A 32 50.77 -37.05 28.56
N ALA A 33 50.16 -38.14 28.99
CA ALA A 33 50.69 -39.04 30.02
C ALA A 33 51.97 -39.76 29.58
N HIS A 34 52.18 -39.94 28.25
CA HIS A 34 53.38 -40.57 27.68
C HIS A 34 54.42 -39.56 27.28
N GLY A 35 54.24 -38.23 27.50
CA GLY A 35 55.21 -37.19 27.21
C GLY A 35 55.37 -36.88 25.71
N GLU A 36 54.45 -37.30 24.88
CA GLU A 36 54.45 -36.99 23.44
C GLU A 36 53.91 -35.56 23.21
N LYS A 37 54.54 -34.85 22.27
CA LYS A 37 54.10 -33.51 21.86
C LYS A 37 52.79 -33.65 21.06
N ILE A 38 51.78 -32.87 21.45
CA ILE A 38 50.51 -32.74 20.69
C ILE A 38 50.84 -32.24 19.31
N THR A 39 50.50 -32.99 18.27
CA THR A 39 50.68 -32.59 16.87
C THR A 39 49.68 -31.52 16.52
N ALA A 40 50.06 -30.59 15.61
CA ALA A 40 49.19 -29.51 15.12
C ALA A 40 47.85 -30.04 14.59
N ASP A 41 47.87 -31.22 13.95
CA ASP A 41 46.71 -31.91 13.38
C ASP A 41 45.68 -32.33 14.44
N LEU A 42 46.14 -32.80 15.61
CA LEU A 42 45.30 -33.19 16.71
C LEU A 42 44.61 -31.99 17.38
N LYS A 43 45.31 -30.83 17.39
CA LYS A 43 44.77 -29.58 17.91
C LYS A 43 43.69 -29.03 16.98
N GLU A 44 43.91 -29.09 15.64
CA GLU A 44 42.94 -28.69 14.63
C GLU A 44 41.66 -29.54 14.67
N GLN A 45 41.81 -30.88 14.86
CA GLN A 45 40.66 -31.78 15.04
C GLN A 45 39.86 -31.46 16.30
N ALA A 46 40.54 -31.13 17.40
CA ALA A 46 39.86 -30.74 18.64
C ALA A 46 39.11 -29.41 18.53
N ASP A 47 39.69 -28.41 17.88
CA ASP A 47 39.08 -27.10 17.64
C ASP A 47 37.85 -27.23 16.69
N ASN A 48 37.95 -28.06 15.66
CA ASN A 48 36.84 -28.36 14.75
C ASN A 48 35.69 -29.10 15.47
N ALA A 49 36.00 -30.08 16.30
CA ALA A 49 35.01 -30.81 17.09
C ALA A 49 34.31 -29.91 18.12
N LEU A 50 35.03 -28.98 18.77
CA LEU A 50 34.47 -27.97 19.66
C LEU A 50 33.55 -26.99 18.94
N THR A 51 33.93 -26.58 17.76
CA THR A 51 33.11 -25.66 16.92
C THR A 51 31.81 -26.35 16.50
N LEU A 52 31.85 -27.59 16.07
CA LEU A 52 30.67 -28.40 15.74
C LEU A 52 29.75 -28.60 16.94
N MET A 53 30.32 -28.92 18.10
CA MET A 53 29.55 -29.12 19.36
C MET A 53 28.85 -27.85 19.80
N ASN A 54 29.50 -26.68 19.68
CA ASN A 54 28.87 -25.39 19.98
C ASN A 54 27.74 -25.06 18.98
N GLY A 55 27.90 -25.39 17.71
CA GLY A 55 26.87 -25.27 16.70
C GLY A 55 25.64 -26.15 16.97
N PHE A 56 25.85 -27.39 17.41
CA PHE A 56 24.76 -28.30 17.82
C PHE A 56 24.06 -27.82 19.09
N LYS A 57 24.80 -27.34 20.09
CA LYS A 57 24.21 -26.78 21.29
C LYS A 57 23.33 -25.58 20.99
N ALA A 58 23.75 -24.66 20.16
CA ALA A 58 22.94 -23.52 19.77
C ALA A 58 21.63 -23.94 19.05
N ARG A 59 21.69 -25.01 18.21
CA ARG A 59 20.49 -25.55 17.56
C ARG A 59 19.53 -26.25 18.54
N VAL A 60 20.06 -26.93 19.54
CA VAL A 60 19.24 -27.56 20.61
C VAL A 60 18.56 -26.48 21.44
N ASP A 61 19.29 -25.45 21.86
CA ASP A 61 18.75 -24.31 22.61
C ASP A 61 17.65 -23.57 21.80
N GLU A 62 17.83 -23.43 20.48
CA GLU A 62 16.81 -22.84 19.61
C GLU A 62 15.55 -23.71 19.50
N LEU A 63 15.72 -25.04 19.41
CA LEU A 63 14.58 -25.97 19.37
C LEU A 63 13.87 -26.05 20.72
N GLU A 64 14.61 -26.03 21.83
CA GLU A 64 14.01 -25.98 23.18
C GLU A 64 13.23 -24.68 23.38
N GLN A 65 13.75 -23.55 22.94
CA GLN A 65 13.01 -22.27 22.94
C GLN A 65 11.76 -22.32 22.06
N LYS A 66 11.84 -22.92 20.88
CA LYS A 66 10.66 -23.09 20.00
C LYS A 66 9.62 -24.03 20.63
N LEU A 67 10.06 -25.09 21.31
CA LEU A 67 9.18 -26.01 22.02
C LEU A 67 8.54 -25.34 23.27
N ALA A 68 9.31 -24.57 24.04
CA ALA A 68 8.81 -23.82 25.17
C ALA A 68 7.77 -22.78 24.76
N ARG A 69 8.05 -22.01 23.69
CA ARG A 69 7.06 -21.07 23.10
C ARG A 69 5.81 -21.77 22.58
N ARG A 70 5.95 -22.97 22.01
CA ARG A 70 4.81 -23.77 21.54
C ARG A 70 3.99 -24.35 22.69
N GLY A 71 4.62 -24.59 23.84
CA GLY A 71 3.94 -24.98 25.07
C GLY A 71 3.09 -23.86 25.66
N GLU A 72 3.53 -22.61 25.56
CA GLU A 72 2.76 -21.42 25.98
C GLU A 72 1.64 -21.03 24.99
N GLU A 73 1.83 -21.25 23.68
CA GLU A 73 0.75 -21.06 22.69
C GLU A 73 -0.25 -22.23 22.62
N GLY A 74 0.07 -23.38 23.24
CA GLY A 74 -0.65 -24.64 23.08
C GLY A 74 -1.74 -24.93 24.11
N GLU A 75 -1.83 -24.25 25.22
CA GLU A 75 -3.00 -24.31 26.09
C GLU A 75 -4.09 -23.32 25.56
N LYS A 76 -4.67 -23.64 24.43
CA LYS A 76 -6.09 -23.41 24.26
C LYS A 76 -6.73 -24.21 25.38
N GLN A 77 -7.11 -23.56 26.46
CA GLN A 77 -8.05 -24.13 27.39
C GLN A 77 -9.24 -24.59 26.57
N GLN A 78 -9.29 -25.87 26.23
CA GLN A 78 -10.49 -26.50 25.71
C GLN A 78 -11.47 -26.43 26.87
N HIS A 79 -12.29 -25.41 26.86
CA HIS A 79 -13.42 -25.34 27.78
C HIS A 79 -14.29 -26.55 27.48
N LYS A 80 -14.25 -27.52 28.41
CA LYS A 80 -15.06 -28.73 28.33
C LYS A 80 -16.52 -28.30 28.25
N THR A 81 -17.23 -28.82 27.29
CA THR A 81 -18.68 -28.57 27.17
C THR A 81 -19.42 -29.08 28.41
N PHE A 82 -20.60 -28.52 28.71
CA PHE A 82 -21.41 -29.00 29.83
C PHE A 82 -21.68 -30.51 29.76
N GLY A 83 -21.81 -31.05 28.54
CA GLY A 83 -21.95 -32.49 28.32
C GLY A 83 -20.72 -33.27 28.72
N GLU A 84 -19.53 -32.80 28.45
CA GLU A 84 -18.25 -33.42 28.84
C GLU A 84 -18.06 -33.39 30.36
N GLN A 85 -18.38 -32.23 30.97
CA GLN A 85 -18.34 -32.12 32.45
C GLN A 85 -19.36 -33.03 33.11
N PHE A 86 -20.55 -33.21 32.53
CA PHE A 86 -21.57 -34.13 33.02
C PHE A 86 -21.10 -35.58 32.91
N VAL A 87 -20.53 -35.98 31.81
CA VAL A 87 -19.99 -37.34 31.56
C VAL A 87 -18.81 -37.66 32.49
N GLU A 88 -17.99 -36.67 32.84
CA GLU A 88 -16.87 -36.82 33.77
C GLU A 88 -17.31 -36.77 35.23
N SER A 89 -18.55 -36.34 35.52
CA SER A 89 -19.06 -36.27 36.90
C SER A 89 -19.13 -37.64 37.55
N GLN A 90 -18.83 -37.67 38.84
CA GLN A 90 -18.78 -38.92 39.65
C GLN A 90 -20.16 -39.60 39.70
N ASN A 91 -21.25 -38.81 39.65
CA ASN A 91 -22.61 -39.29 39.64
C ASN A 91 -22.97 -40.02 38.33
N PHE A 92 -22.49 -39.52 37.18
CA PHE A 92 -22.67 -40.19 35.91
C PHE A 92 -21.82 -41.47 35.80
N LYS A 93 -20.58 -41.44 36.27
CA LYS A 93 -19.68 -42.59 36.26
C LYS A 93 -20.25 -43.72 37.13
N SER A 94 -20.75 -43.42 38.34
CA SER A 94 -21.37 -44.39 39.21
C SER A 94 -22.68 -44.98 38.65
N LEU A 95 -23.43 -44.19 37.85
CA LEU A 95 -24.59 -44.68 37.15
C LEU A 95 -24.24 -45.59 35.98
N ALA A 96 -23.15 -45.26 35.25
CA ALA A 96 -22.67 -46.07 34.13
C ALA A 96 -22.05 -47.41 34.59
N GLU A 97 -21.47 -47.44 35.80
CA GLU A 97 -20.88 -48.66 36.42
C GLU A 97 -21.94 -49.52 37.09
N SER A 98 -23.15 -49.00 37.34
CA SER A 98 -24.20 -49.80 37.98
C SER A 98 -24.77 -50.86 37.04
N SER A 99 -24.88 -52.10 37.49
CA SER A 99 -25.34 -53.26 36.70
C SER A 99 -26.78 -53.17 36.22
N SER A 100 -27.59 -52.24 36.74
CA SER A 100 -29.00 -52.10 36.39
C SER A 100 -29.26 -50.95 35.40
N GLN A 101 -28.33 -50.05 35.16
CA GLN A 101 -28.44 -48.85 34.26
C GLN A 101 -29.74 -48.03 34.48
N ARG A 102 -30.41 -48.17 35.62
CA ARG A 102 -31.59 -47.46 35.98
C ARG A 102 -31.31 -46.54 37.16
N GLY A 103 -31.41 -45.23 36.92
CA GLY A 103 -31.14 -44.23 37.94
C GLY A 103 -31.15 -42.83 37.35
N ARG A 104 -30.99 -41.82 38.18
CA ARG A 104 -30.87 -40.41 37.80
C ARG A 104 -29.49 -39.92 38.25
N ALA A 105 -28.72 -39.40 37.35
CA ALA A 105 -27.51 -38.65 37.65
C ALA A 105 -27.88 -37.17 37.64
N ASP A 106 -27.90 -36.54 38.81
CA ASP A 106 -28.20 -35.10 38.94
C ASP A 106 -26.90 -34.35 39.16
N MET A 107 -26.65 -33.34 38.41
CA MET A 107 -25.59 -32.36 38.64
C MET A 107 -26.24 -31.05 39.10
N GLN A 108 -26.04 -30.70 40.38
CA GLN A 108 -26.62 -29.47 40.92
C GLN A 108 -25.65 -28.30 40.70
N PHE A 109 -26.06 -27.37 39.89
CA PHE A 109 -25.44 -26.04 39.81
C PHE A 109 -26.06 -25.15 40.89
N LYS A 110 -25.28 -24.75 41.87
CA LYS A 110 -25.73 -23.93 42.99
C LYS A 110 -26.02 -22.47 42.69
N ALA A 111 -25.77 -22.01 41.47
CA ALA A 111 -25.98 -20.64 41.06
C ALA A 111 -26.55 -20.57 39.65
N THR A 112 -27.34 -19.53 39.35
CA THR A 112 -27.78 -19.22 38.00
C THR A 112 -26.53 -18.86 37.16
N ILE A 113 -26.27 -19.64 36.12
CA ILE A 113 -25.12 -19.39 35.22
C ILE A 113 -25.43 -18.18 34.35
N THR A 114 -24.63 -17.15 34.43
CA THR A 114 -24.78 -15.92 33.66
C THR A 114 -23.53 -15.66 32.80
N LEU A 115 -23.65 -14.78 31.81
CA LEU A 115 -22.54 -14.30 30.94
C LEU A 115 -21.55 -13.35 31.67
N ALA A 116 -21.68 -13.19 32.99
CA ALA A 116 -20.74 -12.36 33.76
C ALA A 116 -19.32 -12.93 33.69
N THR A 117 -18.31 -12.08 33.56
CA THR A 117 -16.87 -12.42 33.52
C THR A 117 -16.18 -12.09 34.84
N THR A 118 -16.83 -12.45 35.96
CA THR A 118 -16.28 -12.25 37.32
C THR A 118 -16.04 -13.60 37.96
N ASP A 119 -15.07 -13.72 38.90
CA ASP A 119 -14.76 -14.95 39.64
C ASP A 119 -15.89 -15.33 40.68
N ALA A 120 -17.07 -14.74 40.55
CA ALA A 120 -18.20 -15.00 41.40
C ALA A 120 -18.94 -16.31 41.02
N ALA A 121 -19.53 -16.97 42.00
CA ALA A 121 -20.33 -18.18 41.78
C ALA A 121 -21.50 -17.89 40.79
N GLY A 122 -21.58 -18.65 39.69
CA GLY A 122 -22.55 -18.46 38.61
C GLY A 122 -22.06 -17.63 37.45
N SER A 123 -20.80 -17.20 37.43
CA SER A 123 -20.16 -16.55 36.29
C SER A 123 -19.71 -17.61 35.27
N ALA A 124 -20.19 -17.50 34.05
CA ALA A 124 -19.83 -18.38 32.93
C ALA A 124 -19.33 -17.57 31.72
N GLY A 125 -19.05 -16.28 31.91
CA GLY A 125 -18.58 -15.40 30.82
C GLY A 125 -17.26 -15.86 30.18
N ASP A 126 -16.39 -16.49 30.97
CA ASP A 126 -15.12 -17.02 30.49
C ASP A 126 -15.27 -18.27 29.60
N LEU A 127 -16.45 -18.93 29.64
CA LEU A 127 -16.77 -20.03 28.72
C LEU A 127 -17.20 -19.52 27.33
N VAL A 128 -17.51 -18.24 27.21
CA VAL A 128 -17.95 -17.65 25.94
C VAL A 128 -16.73 -17.21 25.14
N GLN A 129 -16.38 -17.97 24.13
CA GLN A 129 -15.31 -17.60 23.22
C GLN A 129 -15.78 -16.47 22.28
N ASN A 130 -15.14 -15.31 22.41
CA ASN A 130 -15.37 -14.23 21.46
C ASN A 130 -14.80 -14.62 20.09
N THR A 131 -15.66 -14.66 19.08
CA THR A 131 -15.21 -14.85 17.69
C THR A 131 -14.55 -13.57 17.19
N ARG A 132 -13.23 -13.56 17.10
CA ARG A 132 -12.47 -12.47 16.48
C ARG A 132 -12.32 -12.78 14.99
N LEU A 133 -12.83 -11.90 14.14
CA LEU A 133 -12.59 -11.99 12.70
C LEU A 133 -11.08 -11.85 12.43
N PRO A 134 -10.49 -12.77 11.66
CA PRO A 134 -9.10 -12.65 11.27
C PRO A 134 -8.96 -11.45 10.32
N GLY A 135 -7.98 -10.60 10.59
CA GLY A 135 -7.65 -9.46 9.77
C GLY A 135 -8.15 -8.13 10.32
N MET A 136 -7.83 -7.08 9.59
CA MET A 136 -8.15 -5.68 9.89
C MET A 136 -9.16 -5.18 8.86
N ILE A 137 -10.29 -4.60 9.29
CA ILE A 137 -11.23 -3.95 8.40
C ILE A 137 -10.62 -2.60 8.02
N MET A 138 -10.17 -2.48 6.77
CA MET A 138 -9.56 -1.26 6.25
C MET A 138 -10.62 -0.21 5.94
N GLN A 139 -10.24 1.07 6.07
CA GLN A 139 -11.05 2.16 5.53
C GLN A 139 -11.04 2.12 4.00
N PRO A 140 -12.15 2.47 3.34
CA PRO A 140 -12.19 2.56 1.89
C PRO A 140 -11.20 3.61 1.38
N GLU A 141 -10.50 3.27 0.30
CA GLU A 141 -9.52 4.11 -0.35
C GLU A 141 -10.05 4.61 -1.69
N ARG A 142 -9.74 5.86 -2.00
CA ARG A 142 -10.07 6.46 -3.29
C ARG A 142 -9.17 5.89 -4.40
N ARG A 143 -9.75 5.60 -5.54
CA ARG A 143 -8.97 5.26 -6.72
C ARG A 143 -8.25 6.51 -7.23
N LEU A 144 -6.93 6.44 -7.34
CA LEU A 144 -6.07 7.52 -7.81
C LEU A 144 -5.67 7.22 -9.26
N THR A 145 -6.09 8.04 -10.20
CA THR A 145 -5.96 7.76 -11.64
C THR A 145 -5.43 8.93 -12.46
N VAL A 146 -5.17 10.09 -11.85
CA VAL A 146 -4.66 11.26 -12.57
C VAL A 146 -3.26 11.01 -13.10
N ARG A 147 -2.41 10.33 -12.32
CA ARG A 147 -1.06 9.95 -12.74
C ARG A 147 -1.06 9.11 -14.04
N ASP A 148 -2.06 8.23 -14.20
CA ASP A 148 -2.18 7.32 -15.36
C ASP A 148 -2.47 8.07 -16.67
N LEU A 149 -2.98 9.30 -16.59
CA LEU A 149 -3.21 10.15 -17.78
C LEU A 149 -1.93 10.78 -18.31
N ILE A 150 -0.93 11.00 -17.44
CA ILE A 150 0.29 11.75 -17.73
C ILE A 150 1.39 10.78 -18.14
N THR A 151 2.24 11.19 -19.06
CA THR A 151 3.39 10.38 -19.48
C THR A 151 4.45 10.32 -18.38
N PRO A 152 4.85 9.13 -17.91
CA PRO A 152 5.92 9.01 -16.92
C PRO A 152 7.30 9.24 -17.53
N GLY A 153 8.21 9.77 -16.74
CA GLY A 153 9.62 9.97 -17.06
C GLY A 153 10.51 9.70 -15.84
N ARG A 154 11.81 9.74 -16.05
CA ARG A 154 12.82 9.66 -14.97
C ARG A 154 13.77 10.82 -15.09
N MET A 155 14.27 11.31 -13.98
CA MET A 155 15.30 12.35 -13.93
C MET A 155 16.41 11.99 -12.96
N ASP A 156 17.64 12.38 -13.31
CA ASP A 156 18.84 12.17 -12.48
C ASP A 156 19.27 13.44 -11.76
N GLY A 157 18.89 14.60 -12.26
CA GLY A 157 19.18 15.89 -11.66
C GLY A 157 18.16 16.35 -10.61
N ASN A 158 18.41 17.50 -10.01
CA ASN A 158 17.47 18.19 -9.11
C ASN A 158 16.51 19.11 -9.84
N VAL A 159 16.94 19.62 -10.99
CA VAL A 159 16.20 20.55 -11.84
C VAL A 159 16.12 19.95 -13.23
N LEU A 160 14.93 19.97 -13.80
CA LEU A 160 14.68 19.66 -15.20
C LEU A 160 14.66 20.96 -15.97
N GLU A 161 15.53 21.09 -16.97
CA GLU A 161 15.54 22.22 -17.90
C GLU A 161 15.11 21.74 -19.28
N TYR A 162 14.24 22.49 -19.90
CA TYR A 162 13.77 22.22 -21.27
C TYR A 162 13.58 23.50 -22.02
N VAL A 163 13.81 23.45 -23.33
CA VAL A 163 13.60 24.56 -24.21
C VAL A 163 12.19 24.47 -24.82
N GLN A 164 11.40 25.50 -24.61
CA GLN A 164 10.05 25.61 -25.12
C GLN A 164 10.05 26.61 -26.28
N GLU A 165 9.48 26.23 -27.42
CA GLU A 165 9.16 27.14 -28.48
C GLU A 165 7.96 27.99 -28.07
N THR A 166 8.11 29.30 -28.00
CA THR A 166 7.09 30.24 -27.52
C THR A 166 6.40 31.01 -28.63
N GLY A 167 6.99 31.03 -29.83
CA GLY A 167 6.39 31.70 -30.97
C GLY A 167 6.97 31.23 -32.29
N PHE A 168 6.10 31.05 -33.25
CA PHE A 168 6.45 30.84 -34.65
C PHE A 168 5.66 31.79 -35.51
N THR A 169 6.36 32.75 -36.11
CA THR A 169 5.75 33.65 -37.09
C THR A 169 6.00 33.11 -38.51
N ASN A 170 4.97 32.54 -39.09
CA ASN A 170 5.06 31.97 -40.42
C ASN A 170 4.70 33.04 -41.49
N ASN A 171 5.70 33.52 -42.15
CA ASN A 171 5.54 34.48 -43.28
C ASN A 171 5.72 33.81 -44.65
N ALA A 172 5.65 32.44 -44.69
CA ALA A 172 5.76 31.74 -45.96
C ALA A 172 4.65 32.18 -46.93
N GLY A 173 5.01 32.61 -48.12
CA GLY A 173 4.11 33.10 -49.16
C GLY A 173 4.59 32.75 -50.55
N MET A 174 3.69 32.88 -51.52
CA MET A 174 4.05 32.72 -52.92
C MET A 174 4.91 33.90 -53.35
N VAL A 175 6.04 33.63 -53.95
CA VAL A 175 7.01 34.64 -54.41
C VAL A 175 7.17 34.54 -55.90
N ALA A 176 7.11 35.70 -56.58
CA ALA A 176 7.38 35.80 -58.02
C ALA A 176 8.85 35.47 -58.32
N GLU A 177 9.13 35.09 -59.57
CA GLU A 177 10.50 34.87 -60.00
C GLU A 177 11.34 36.16 -59.80
N THR A 178 12.52 35.96 -59.08
CA THR A 178 13.40 37.09 -58.68
C THR A 178 12.90 37.95 -57.49
N GLY A 179 11.69 37.68 -56.94
CA GLY A 179 11.18 38.39 -55.77
C GLY A 179 11.90 38.02 -54.45
N LEU A 180 11.94 38.99 -53.52
CA LEU A 180 12.50 38.77 -52.17
C LEU A 180 11.60 37.79 -51.40
N LYS A 181 12.19 36.73 -50.82
CA LYS A 181 11.48 35.76 -50.00
C LYS A 181 11.22 36.34 -48.59
N PRO A 182 9.98 36.16 -48.05
CA PRO A 182 9.69 36.63 -46.71
C PRO A 182 10.45 35.83 -45.67
N GLN A 183 10.85 36.48 -44.56
CA GLN A 183 11.55 35.89 -43.45
C GLN A 183 10.51 35.46 -42.39
N SER A 184 10.60 34.22 -41.92
CA SER A 184 9.87 33.70 -40.75
C SER A 184 10.77 33.78 -39.51
N ASP A 185 10.14 33.86 -38.34
CA ASP A 185 10.83 33.93 -37.04
C ASP A 185 10.37 32.85 -36.10
N ILE A 186 11.29 32.30 -35.29
CA ILE A 186 11.03 31.27 -34.29
C ILE A 186 11.64 31.72 -32.96
N GLN A 187 10.87 31.65 -31.90
CA GLN A 187 11.29 32.08 -30.57
C GLN A 187 11.32 30.91 -29.60
N PHE A 188 12.34 30.87 -28.78
CA PHE A 188 12.56 29.82 -27.75
C PHE A 188 12.72 30.44 -26.38
N GLU A 189 12.19 29.76 -25.37
CA GLU A 189 12.36 30.11 -23.94
C GLU A 189 12.88 28.89 -23.17
N LEU A 190 13.86 29.12 -22.32
CA LEU A 190 14.34 28.09 -21.39
C LEU A 190 13.41 28.06 -20.17
N LYS A 191 12.74 26.94 -19.96
CA LYS A 191 11.93 26.65 -18.77
C LYS A 191 12.66 25.69 -17.86
N ASN A 192 12.42 25.84 -16.56
CA ASN A 192 12.94 24.92 -15.57
C ASN A 192 11.86 24.52 -14.58
N THR A 193 11.95 23.30 -14.08
CA THR A 193 11.14 22.81 -12.98
C THR A 193 11.99 22.00 -12.03
N SER A 194 11.85 22.23 -10.72
CA SER A 194 12.64 21.54 -9.69
C SER A 194 11.88 20.36 -9.11
N ALA A 195 12.62 19.27 -8.82
CA ALA A 195 12.06 18.13 -8.15
C ALA A 195 11.75 18.47 -6.67
N LYS A 196 10.51 18.22 -6.25
CA LYS A 196 10.02 18.43 -4.89
C LYS A 196 9.84 17.09 -4.18
N VAL A 197 9.98 17.11 -2.86
CA VAL A 197 9.81 15.94 -2.00
C VAL A 197 8.43 15.98 -1.37
N ILE A 198 7.72 14.88 -1.47
CA ILE A 198 6.51 14.62 -0.69
C ILE A 198 6.89 13.55 0.34
N ALA A 199 6.69 13.82 1.61
CA ALA A 199 7.06 12.90 2.68
C ALA A 199 6.09 12.98 3.85
N HIS A 200 5.93 11.87 4.53
CA HIS A 200 5.27 11.78 5.83
C HIS A 200 5.80 10.57 6.60
N TRP A 201 5.58 10.55 7.90
CA TRP A 201 6.08 9.50 8.77
C TRP A 201 5.10 9.16 9.88
N VAL A 202 5.27 7.99 10.48
CA VAL A 202 4.50 7.49 11.60
C VAL A 202 5.43 6.81 12.60
N LYS A 203 5.16 6.94 13.90
CA LYS A 203 5.84 6.19 14.96
C LYS A 203 5.02 4.98 15.36
N ALA A 204 5.67 3.85 15.56
CA ALA A 204 5.08 2.62 16.10
C ALA A 204 5.97 2.05 17.19
N SER A 205 5.41 1.32 18.18
CA SER A 205 6.26 0.63 19.15
C SER A 205 6.80 -0.68 18.56
N ARG A 206 8.03 -1.05 18.91
CA ARG A 206 8.64 -2.32 18.50
C ARG A 206 7.82 -3.53 18.94
N GLN A 207 7.19 -3.45 20.10
CA GLN A 207 6.35 -4.51 20.64
C GLN A 207 5.16 -4.78 19.73
N ILE A 208 4.38 -3.74 19.38
CA ILE A 208 3.20 -3.90 18.52
C ILE A 208 3.57 -4.40 17.12
N MET A 209 4.74 -4.00 16.60
CA MET A 209 5.24 -4.47 15.29
C MET A 209 5.63 -5.95 15.33
N SER A 210 6.14 -6.43 16.47
CA SER A 210 6.45 -7.84 16.70
C SER A 210 5.19 -8.68 16.90
N ASP A 211 4.24 -8.16 17.70
CA ASP A 211 3.03 -8.89 18.09
C ASP A 211 1.99 -8.93 16.96
N ALA A 212 2.02 -7.96 16.05
CA ALA A 212 1.09 -7.84 14.94
C ALA A 212 1.80 -7.61 13.59
N PRO A 213 2.43 -8.64 12.98
CA PRO A 213 3.15 -8.50 11.72
C PRO A 213 2.31 -7.93 10.57
N MET A 214 0.99 -8.17 10.59
CA MET A 214 0.05 -7.62 9.62
C MET A 214 -0.03 -6.08 9.68
N LEU A 215 0.27 -5.49 10.83
CA LEU A 215 0.28 -4.03 11.02
C LEU A 215 1.38 -3.37 10.19
N ALA A 216 2.55 -4.00 10.05
CA ALA A 216 3.64 -3.47 9.23
C ALA A 216 3.23 -3.31 7.76
N SER A 217 2.62 -4.34 7.19
CA SER A 217 2.12 -4.29 5.80
C SER A 217 0.99 -3.27 5.63
N TYR A 218 0.13 -3.13 6.63
CA TYR A 218 -0.94 -2.14 6.62
C TYR A 218 -0.38 -0.71 6.65
N ILE A 219 0.60 -0.43 7.51
CA ILE A 219 1.26 0.88 7.61
C ILE A 219 1.96 1.21 6.27
N ASP A 220 2.72 0.27 5.68
CA ASP A 220 3.37 0.47 4.38
C ASP A 220 2.35 0.84 3.31
N GLY A 221 1.25 0.09 3.19
CA GLY A 221 0.17 0.38 2.24
C GLY A 221 -0.46 1.75 2.46
N LYS A 222 -0.76 2.11 3.71
CA LYS A 222 -1.36 3.41 4.05
C LYS A 222 -0.43 4.59 3.81
N LEU A 223 0.86 4.43 4.08
CA LEU A 223 1.84 5.47 3.81
C LEU A 223 1.99 5.70 2.30
N ARG A 224 2.10 4.64 1.50
CA ARG A 224 2.13 4.76 0.03
C ARG A 224 0.86 5.40 -0.54
N TYR A 225 -0.30 5.01 -0.03
CA TYR A 225 -1.56 5.65 -0.43
C TYR A 225 -1.59 7.14 -0.07
N GLY A 226 -1.09 7.52 1.13
CA GLY A 226 -1.01 8.90 1.57
C GLY A 226 -0.11 9.77 0.68
N LEU A 227 1.05 9.23 0.22
CA LEU A 227 1.90 9.89 -0.75
C LEU A 227 1.16 10.11 -2.08
N ALA A 228 0.61 9.05 -2.67
CA ALA A 228 -0.10 9.12 -3.94
C ALA A 228 -1.34 10.03 -3.90
N TYR A 229 -2.03 10.09 -2.75
CA TYR A 229 -3.12 11.04 -2.53
C TYR A 229 -2.64 12.49 -2.60
N LYS A 230 -1.51 12.80 -1.95
CA LYS A 230 -0.93 14.16 -1.97
C LYS A 230 -0.32 14.49 -3.32
N GLU A 231 0.29 13.51 -3.98
CA GLU A 231 0.79 13.63 -5.34
C GLU A 231 -0.33 14.06 -6.29
N GLU A 232 -1.48 13.36 -6.29
CA GLU A 232 -2.62 13.70 -7.14
C GLU A 232 -3.11 15.14 -6.93
N GLN A 233 -3.17 15.58 -5.67
CA GLN A 233 -3.52 16.96 -5.35
C GLN A 233 -2.51 17.97 -5.90
N GLN A 234 -1.20 17.68 -5.80
CA GLN A 234 -0.14 18.55 -6.25
C GLN A 234 -0.07 18.58 -7.79
N LEU A 235 -0.28 17.45 -8.47
CA LEU A 235 -0.30 17.38 -9.94
C LEU A 235 -1.41 18.25 -10.55
N LEU A 236 -2.57 18.32 -9.91
CA LEU A 236 -3.67 19.12 -10.38
C LEU A 236 -3.61 20.57 -9.89
N ASN A 237 -3.52 20.78 -8.56
CA ASN A 237 -3.76 22.06 -7.92
C ASN A 237 -2.51 22.73 -7.32
N GLY A 238 -1.33 22.15 -7.47
CA GLY A 238 -0.11 22.72 -6.91
C GLY A 238 0.11 24.16 -7.39
N ASP A 239 0.39 25.08 -6.49
CA ASP A 239 0.54 26.53 -6.77
C ASP A 239 1.97 26.93 -7.17
N GLY A 240 2.93 26.01 -7.13
CA GLY A 240 4.33 26.28 -7.42
C GLY A 240 5.06 27.11 -6.38
N THR A 241 4.42 27.49 -5.27
CA THR A 241 5.05 28.30 -4.23
C THR A 241 5.84 27.43 -3.26
N GLY A 242 7.03 27.90 -2.85
CA GLY A 242 7.88 27.20 -1.88
C GLY A 242 8.21 25.77 -2.28
N GLN A 243 7.70 24.81 -1.53
CA GLN A 243 7.93 23.39 -1.77
C GLN A 243 6.82 22.71 -2.58
N ASN A 244 5.78 23.43 -3.00
CA ASN A 244 4.72 22.89 -3.82
C ASN A 244 5.18 22.70 -5.27
N LEU A 245 4.61 21.68 -5.94
CA LEU A 245 4.72 21.57 -7.41
C LEU A 245 3.89 22.66 -8.09
N LEU A 246 4.23 23.00 -9.30
CA LEU A 246 3.36 23.79 -10.15
C LEU A 246 2.44 22.83 -10.92
N GLY A 247 1.18 22.73 -10.50
CA GLY A 247 0.19 21.80 -11.03
C GLY A 247 -0.31 22.20 -12.44
N ILE A 248 -1.13 21.34 -13.04
CA ILE A 248 -1.68 21.56 -14.37
C ILE A 248 -2.72 22.69 -14.34
N ILE A 249 -3.62 22.73 -13.36
CA ILE A 249 -4.74 23.69 -13.31
C ILE A 249 -4.26 25.15 -13.27
N PRO A 250 -3.28 25.56 -12.45
CA PRO A 250 -2.80 26.93 -12.45
C PRO A 250 -2.17 27.39 -13.76
N GLN A 251 -1.72 26.45 -14.58
CA GLN A 251 -1.09 26.74 -15.88
C GLN A 251 -2.07 26.59 -17.05
N ALA A 252 -3.20 25.92 -16.86
CA ALA A 252 -4.15 25.62 -17.90
C ALA A 252 -4.79 26.89 -18.50
N THR A 253 -5.08 26.84 -19.77
CA THR A 253 -5.81 27.89 -20.48
C THR A 253 -7.27 27.92 -20.00
N ALA A 254 -7.77 29.12 -19.74
CA ALA A 254 -9.17 29.26 -19.35
C ALA A 254 -10.10 28.83 -20.49
N TYR A 255 -11.18 28.15 -20.14
CA TYR A 255 -12.22 27.77 -21.07
C TYR A 255 -12.89 29.00 -21.67
N SER A 256 -12.95 29.07 -23.00
CA SER A 256 -13.71 30.04 -23.75
C SER A 256 -14.39 29.30 -24.88
N ALA A 257 -15.71 29.30 -24.92
CA ALA A 257 -16.46 28.55 -25.91
C ALA A 257 -16.15 29.05 -27.34
N PRO A 258 -15.53 28.25 -28.21
CA PRO A 258 -15.23 28.65 -29.59
C PRO A 258 -16.48 28.86 -30.43
N LEU A 259 -17.60 28.26 -30.02
CA LEU A 259 -18.89 28.33 -30.68
C LEU A 259 -19.98 28.53 -29.62
N THR A 260 -20.86 29.51 -29.83
CA THR A 260 -22.00 29.76 -28.95
C THR A 260 -23.15 28.83 -29.33
N LEU A 261 -23.59 27.99 -28.41
CA LEU A 261 -24.75 27.12 -28.54
C LEU A 261 -25.87 27.61 -27.62
N THR A 262 -27.07 27.75 -28.18
CA THR A 262 -28.25 28.08 -27.39
C THR A 262 -28.66 26.82 -26.58
N GLY A 263 -28.78 26.94 -25.27
CA GLY A 263 -29.13 25.79 -24.40
C GLY A 263 -28.01 24.75 -24.25
N ALA A 264 -26.74 25.21 -24.29
CA ALA A 264 -25.59 24.31 -24.09
C ALA A 264 -25.70 23.54 -22.79
N THR A 265 -25.51 22.23 -22.86
CA THR A 265 -25.47 21.30 -21.74
C THR A 265 -24.06 21.08 -21.25
N THR A 266 -23.90 20.38 -20.10
CA THR A 266 -22.61 19.94 -19.57
C THR A 266 -21.82 19.12 -20.59
N ILE A 267 -22.50 18.28 -21.35
CA ILE A 267 -21.93 17.42 -22.38
C ILE A 267 -21.36 18.26 -23.53
N ASP A 268 -22.10 19.31 -23.94
CA ASP A 268 -21.67 20.24 -24.99
C ASP A 268 -20.45 21.05 -24.54
N THR A 269 -20.42 21.47 -23.27
CA THR A 269 -19.27 22.18 -22.68
C THR A 269 -17.98 21.38 -22.82
N LEU A 270 -18.00 20.09 -22.48
CA LEU A 270 -16.83 19.22 -22.64
C LEU A 270 -16.43 19.04 -24.10
N ARG A 271 -17.41 18.97 -25.04
CA ARG A 271 -17.14 18.89 -26.46
C ARG A 271 -16.51 20.18 -27.01
N LEU A 272 -16.99 21.33 -26.53
CA LEU A 272 -16.44 22.64 -26.91
C LEU A 272 -15.03 22.85 -26.34
N ALA A 273 -14.76 22.34 -25.13
CA ALA A 273 -13.41 22.34 -24.57
C ALA A 273 -12.43 21.49 -25.41
N MET A 274 -12.89 20.32 -25.87
CA MET A 274 -12.08 19.51 -26.81
C MET A 274 -11.84 20.30 -28.12
N LEU A 275 -12.85 21.01 -28.64
CA LEU A 275 -12.69 21.84 -29.83
C LEU A 275 -11.65 22.93 -29.59
N GLN A 276 -11.69 23.61 -28.45
CA GLN A 276 -10.71 24.64 -28.09
C GLN A 276 -9.29 24.06 -28.06
N ALA A 277 -9.09 22.84 -27.48
CA ALA A 277 -7.80 22.18 -27.48
C ALA A 277 -7.33 21.81 -28.92
N VAL A 278 -8.23 21.35 -29.78
CA VAL A 278 -7.91 21.04 -31.20
C VAL A 278 -7.54 22.31 -31.97
N LEU A 279 -8.22 23.44 -31.74
CA LEU A 279 -7.87 24.72 -32.33
C LEU A 279 -6.48 25.23 -31.90
N ALA A 280 -6.02 24.80 -30.74
CA ALA A 280 -4.64 25.02 -30.28
C ALA A 280 -3.66 23.97 -30.83
N GLU A 281 -4.09 23.09 -31.74
CA GLU A 281 -3.33 22.00 -32.37
C GLU A 281 -2.97 20.83 -31.41
N PHE A 282 -3.62 20.75 -30.23
CA PHE A 282 -3.42 19.69 -29.25
C PHE A 282 -4.72 18.88 -29.02
N PRO A 283 -4.92 17.76 -29.75
CA PRO A 283 -6.11 16.95 -29.54
C PRO A 283 -6.14 16.40 -28.11
N ALA A 284 -7.25 16.62 -27.40
CA ALA A 284 -7.43 16.14 -26.03
C ALA A 284 -7.33 14.62 -25.94
N THR A 285 -6.74 14.11 -24.85
CA THR A 285 -6.59 12.68 -24.58
C THR A 285 -7.38 12.20 -23.37
N GLY A 286 -8.02 13.11 -22.62
CA GLY A 286 -8.82 12.76 -21.45
C GLY A 286 -9.53 13.95 -20.83
N HIS A 287 -10.42 13.61 -19.90
CA HIS A 287 -11.14 14.57 -19.07
C HIS A 287 -10.93 14.26 -17.59
N VAL A 288 -10.80 15.29 -16.77
CA VAL A 288 -10.78 15.17 -15.30
C VAL A 288 -11.96 15.94 -14.75
N LEU A 289 -12.81 15.26 -14.00
CA LEU A 289 -14.05 15.79 -13.43
C LEU A 289 -14.19 15.43 -11.96
N ASN A 290 -15.03 16.17 -11.25
CA ASN A 290 -15.45 15.74 -9.91
C ASN A 290 -16.46 14.57 -10.04
N PRO A 291 -16.43 13.56 -9.15
CA PRO A 291 -17.39 12.46 -9.16
C PRO A 291 -18.86 12.90 -9.09
N ILE A 292 -19.16 14.03 -8.42
CA ILE A 292 -20.50 14.58 -8.34
C ILE A 292 -20.96 15.05 -9.72
N ASP A 293 -20.10 15.77 -10.43
CA ASP A 293 -20.41 16.31 -11.76
C ASP A 293 -20.52 15.18 -12.79
N TRP A 294 -19.64 14.17 -12.69
CA TRP A 294 -19.70 12.99 -13.56
C TRP A 294 -21.01 12.22 -13.35
N ALA A 295 -21.41 11.98 -12.10
CA ALA A 295 -22.70 11.35 -11.81
C ALA A 295 -23.88 12.19 -12.34
N GLY A 296 -23.81 13.52 -12.27
CA GLY A 296 -24.80 14.42 -12.88
C GLY A 296 -24.92 14.24 -14.39
N ILE A 297 -23.80 14.06 -15.07
CA ILE A 297 -23.77 13.80 -16.52
C ILE A 297 -24.40 12.43 -16.83
N GLU A 298 -24.05 11.37 -16.10
CA GLU A 298 -24.61 10.03 -16.30
C GLU A 298 -26.12 9.98 -16.03
N LEU A 299 -26.61 10.80 -15.10
CA LEU A 299 -28.02 10.87 -14.75
C LEU A 299 -28.86 11.76 -15.69
N THR A 300 -28.24 12.39 -16.68
CA THR A 300 -28.97 13.22 -17.65
C THR A 300 -29.97 12.39 -18.45
N LYS A 301 -31.23 12.85 -18.47
CA LYS A 301 -32.34 12.18 -19.14
C LYS A 301 -32.86 13.01 -20.31
N ASP A 302 -33.46 12.34 -21.26
CA ASP A 302 -34.24 12.98 -22.33
C ASP A 302 -35.63 13.43 -21.82
N GLY A 303 -36.39 14.13 -22.67
CA GLY A 303 -37.76 14.58 -22.34
C GLY A 303 -38.74 13.45 -22.04
N GLU A 304 -38.39 12.20 -22.32
CA GLU A 304 -39.21 11.01 -22.03
C GLU A 304 -38.68 10.20 -20.83
N GLY A 305 -37.69 10.74 -20.10
CA GLY A 305 -37.14 10.15 -18.88
C GLY A 305 -36.14 9.03 -19.09
N ARG A 306 -35.64 8.81 -20.33
CA ARG A 306 -34.60 7.83 -20.63
C ARG A 306 -33.22 8.43 -20.41
N TYR A 307 -32.30 7.65 -19.87
CA TYR A 307 -30.90 8.09 -19.72
C TYR A 307 -30.24 8.24 -21.11
N ILE A 308 -29.55 9.36 -21.31
CA ILE A 308 -28.85 9.64 -22.57
C ILE A 308 -27.51 8.90 -22.64
N ILE A 309 -26.75 8.89 -21.54
CA ILE A 309 -25.39 8.32 -21.47
C ILE A 309 -25.38 7.08 -20.59
N GLY A 310 -25.97 7.16 -19.39
CA GLY A 310 -25.95 6.08 -18.42
C GLY A 310 -26.85 4.92 -18.86
N GLN A 311 -26.24 3.76 -19.12
CA GLN A 311 -27.01 2.51 -19.23
C GLN A 311 -26.88 1.76 -17.90
N PRO A 312 -27.93 1.67 -17.07
CA PRO A 312 -27.83 1.07 -15.72
C PRO A 312 -27.37 -0.39 -15.70
N GLN A 313 -27.43 -1.07 -16.83
CA GLN A 313 -27.02 -2.48 -16.97
C GLN A 313 -25.62 -2.66 -17.56
N SER A 314 -24.94 -1.60 -17.96
CA SER A 314 -23.64 -1.67 -18.60
C SER A 314 -22.55 -1.21 -17.65
N VAL A 315 -21.57 -2.06 -17.38
CA VAL A 315 -20.33 -1.71 -16.68
C VAL A 315 -19.30 -1.28 -17.73
N ALA A 316 -19.50 -0.13 -18.33
CA ALA A 316 -18.53 0.45 -19.26
C ALA A 316 -17.54 1.33 -18.51
N SER A 317 -16.29 1.39 -18.99
CA SER A 317 -15.33 2.37 -18.49
C SER A 317 -15.86 3.79 -18.71
N PRO A 318 -15.68 4.73 -17.76
CA PRO A 318 -16.17 6.09 -17.92
C PRO A 318 -15.47 6.78 -19.11
N THR A 319 -16.24 7.00 -20.15
CA THR A 319 -15.75 7.67 -21.37
C THR A 319 -16.74 8.74 -21.83
N MET A 320 -16.22 9.87 -22.32
CA MET A 320 -17.01 10.95 -22.90
C MET A 320 -16.38 11.35 -24.23
N TRP A 321 -17.20 11.37 -25.29
CA TRP A 321 -16.74 11.67 -26.65
C TRP A 321 -15.55 10.81 -27.11
N GLY A 322 -15.49 9.55 -26.64
CA GLY A 322 -14.42 8.60 -26.96
C GLY A 322 -13.13 8.79 -26.15
N LEU A 323 -13.10 9.72 -25.21
CA LEU A 323 -11.97 9.96 -24.32
C LEU A 323 -12.24 9.42 -22.91
N PRO A 324 -11.23 8.91 -22.20
CA PRO A 324 -11.37 8.47 -20.83
C PRO A 324 -11.71 9.64 -19.89
N VAL A 325 -12.61 9.40 -18.95
CA VAL A 325 -12.96 10.34 -17.89
C VAL A 325 -12.38 9.85 -16.58
N VAL A 326 -11.60 10.69 -15.94
CA VAL A 326 -11.07 10.47 -14.59
C VAL A 326 -11.91 11.26 -13.60
N ALA A 327 -12.73 10.54 -12.83
CA ALA A 327 -13.53 11.13 -11.77
C ALA A 327 -12.72 11.17 -10.46
N THR A 328 -12.27 12.35 -10.05
CA THR A 328 -11.48 12.56 -8.83
C THR A 328 -12.00 13.70 -7.98
N GLN A 329 -11.93 13.54 -6.66
CA GLN A 329 -12.24 14.62 -5.71
C GLN A 329 -11.11 15.67 -5.59
N ALA A 330 -10.00 15.48 -6.29
CA ALA A 330 -8.91 16.46 -6.31
C ALA A 330 -9.25 17.72 -7.11
N ILE A 331 -10.24 17.65 -8.01
CA ILE A 331 -10.81 18.81 -8.70
C ILE A 331 -12.09 19.26 -7.98
N ALA A 332 -12.32 20.57 -7.90
CA ALA A 332 -13.54 21.12 -7.29
C ALA A 332 -14.77 20.76 -8.12
N SER A 333 -15.92 20.53 -7.44
CA SER A 333 -17.19 20.34 -8.12
C SER A 333 -17.58 21.61 -8.91
N GLY A 334 -18.21 21.42 -10.05
CA GLY A 334 -18.54 22.49 -10.98
C GLY A 334 -17.38 22.93 -11.89
N LYS A 335 -16.25 22.23 -11.82
CA LYS A 335 -15.06 22.50 -12.66
C LYS A 335 -14.66 21.28 -13.48
N PHE A 336 -14.05 21.53 -14.61
CA PHE A 336 -13.49 20.47 -15.45
C PHE A 336 -12.09 20.83 -15.93
N LEU A 337 -11.31 19.81 -16.23
CA LEU A 337 -10.04 19.91 -16.91
C LEU A 337 -10.03 18.93 -18.09
N THR A 338 -9.92 19.46 -19.29
CA THR A 338 -9.83 18.68 -20.54
C THR A 338 -8.52 19.00 -21.21
N GLY A 339 -7.79 18.00 -21.68
CA GLY A 339 -6.53 18.29 -22.36
C GLY A 339 -5.79 17.11 -22.94
N ALA A 340 -4.68 17.43 -23.60
CA ALA A 340 -3.75 16.46 -24.17
C ALA A 340 -2.69 16.04 -23.12
N PHE A 341 -3.10 15.30 -22.09
CA PHE A 341 -2.25 14.92 -20.96
C PHE A 341 -0.96 14.21 -21.36
N LYS A 342 -1.01 13.37 -22.39
CA LYS A 342 0.16 12.60 -22.84
C LYS A 342 1.19 13.44 -23.60
N LEU A 343 0.76 14.50 -24.24
CA LEU A 343 1.63 15.36 -25.07
C LEU A 343 2.01 16.65 -24.34
N GLY A 344 1.06 17.22 -23.58
CA GLY A 344 1.20 18.53 -22.95
C GLY A 344 1.96 18.51 -21.62
N ALA A 345 2.01 17.37 -20.91
CA ALA A 345 2.66 17.26 -19.63
C ALA A 345 3.42 15.94 -19.46
N GLN A 346 4.48 15.97 -18.67
CA GLN A 346 5.24 14.79 -18.30
C GLN A 346 5.61 14.85 -16.82
N LEU A 347 5.45 13.71 -16.14
CA LEU A 347 5.82 13.52 -14.77
C LEU A 347 7.18 12.84 -14.70
N PHE A 348 8.10 13.40 -13.92
CA PHE A 348 9.45 12.86 -13.75
C PHE A 348 9.66 12.41 -12.33
N ASP A 349 9.91 11.11 -12.16
CA ASP A 349 10.31 10.54 -10.88
C ASP A 349 11.83 10.67 -10.71
N ARG A 350 12.24 11.33 -9.62
CA ARG A 350 13.63 11.31 -9.15
C ARG A 350 13.85 10.16 -8.19
N TRP A 351 12.95 10.01 -7.23
CA TRP A 351 12.84 8.86 -6.34
C TRP A 351 11.41 8.33 -6.41
N GLN A 352 11.29 7.05 -6.67
CA GLN A 352 9.99 6.38 -6.54
C GLN A 352 9.59 6.34 -5.06
N ALA A 353 8.29 6.23 -4.80
CA ALA A 353 7.76 6.10 -3.46
C ALA A 353 8.45 4.96 -2.71
N ARG A 354 9.19 5.29 -1.64
CA ARG A 354 9.93 4.38 -0.80
C ARG A 354 9.48 4.51 0.65
N VAL A 355 9.57 3.42 1.38
CA VAL A 355 9.30 3.40 2.81
C VAL A 355 10.57 2.96 3.52
N GLU A 356 11.04 3.78 4.43
CA GLU A 356 12.24 3.55 5.23
C GLU A 356 11.85 3.39 6.69
N VAL A 357 12.56 2.51 7.40
CA VAL A 357 12.32 2.21 8.81
C VAL A 357 13.56 2.55 9.61
N ALA A 358 13.45 3.43 10.58
CA ALA A 358 14.54 3.85 11.46
C ALA A 358 14.18 3.65 12.93
N THR A 359 15.17 3.30 13.74
CA THR A 359 15.04 3.13 15.20
C THR A 359 15.85 4.14 15.99
N GLU A 360 16.50 5.08 15.29
CA GLU A 360 17.49 6.00 15.84
C GLU A 360 16.99 7.45 15.88
N ASN A 361 15.72 7.68 15.55
CA ASN A 361 15.17 9.03 15.50
C ASN A 361 14.90 9.54 16.92
N GLU A 362 15.47 10.71 17.26
CA GLU A 362 15.31 11.35 18.58
C GLU A 362 15.54 10.38 19.75
N ASP A 363 14.49 10.09 20.53
CA ASP A 363 14.49 9.19 21.70
C ASP A 363 13.84 7.83 21.43
N ASP A 364 13.65 7.47 20.15
CA ASP A 364 13.00 6.23 19.73
C ASP A 364 13.74 5.00 20.26
N PHE A 365 15.07 5.03 20.30
CA PHE A 365 15.87 3.94 20.86
C PHE A 365 15.56 3.66 22.33
N VAL A 366 15.49 4.70 23.15
CA VAL A 366 15.24 4.58 24.60
C VAL A 366 13.80 4.19 24.89
N LYS A 367 12.86 4.59 24.04
CA LYS A 367 11.42 4.32 24.18
C LYS A 367 10.95 3.07 23.45
N ASN A 368 11.85 2.32 22.82
CA ASN A 368 11.51 1.18 21.96
C ASN A 368 10.50 1.52 20.86
N LEU A 369 10.68 2.67 20.24
CA LEU A 369 9.88 3.12 19.12
C LEU A 369 10.60 2.86 17.79
N VAL A 370 9.82 2.84 16.71
CA VAL A 370 10.26 2.73 15.34
C VAL A 370 9.60 3.83 14.56
N THR A 371 10.39 4.65 13.88
CA THR A 371 9.90 5.66 12.95
C THR A 371 9.88 5.07 11.54
N ILE A 372 8.73 5.10 10.89
CA ILE A 372 8.52 4.63 9.52
C ILE A 372 8.25 5.87 8.67
N LEU A 373 9.17 6.18 7.77
CA LEU A 373 9.14 7.31 6.86
C LEU A 373 8.76 6.82 5.47
N ALA A 374 7.81 7.49 4.85
CA ALA A 374 7.51 7.31 3.44
C ALA A 374 7.79 8.60 2.69
N GLU A 375 8.53 8.52 1.60
CA GLU A 375 8.87 9.66 0.78
C GLU A 375 8.96 9.31 -0.70
N GLU A 376 8.70 10.32 -1.51
CA GLU A 376 8.90 10.31 -2.96
C GLU A 376 9.42 11.67 -3.41
N ARG A 377 10.09 11.70 -4.54
CA ARG A 377 10.58 12.94 -5.12
C ARG A 377 10.31 12.97 -6.60
N LEU A 378 9.56 13.98 -7.02
CA LEU A 378 9.07 14.08 -8.39
C LEU A 378 9.06 15.53 -8.88
N ALA A 379 8.98 15.71 -10.18
CA ALA A 379 8.83 16.99 -10.86
C ALA A 379 7.78 16.86 -11.95
N LEU A 380 6.93 17.88 -12.11
CA LEU A 380 5.97 17.97 -13.19
C LEU A 380 6.43 19.02 -14.20
N ALA A 381 6.57 18.64 -15.45
CA ALA A 381 6.80 19.56 -16.55
C ALA A 381 5.53 19.67 -17.39
N VAL A 382 5.02 20.89 -17.53
CA VAL A 382 3.93 21.22 -18.47
C VAL A 382 4.55 21.90 -19.66
N TYR A 383 4.71 21.16 -20.75
CA TYR A 383 5.36 21.65 -21.96
C TYR A 383 4.50 22.63 -22.74
N ARG A 384 3.18 22.41 -22.70
CA ARG A 384 2.22 23.18 -23.46
C ARG A 384 0.97 23.50 -22.64
N PRO A 385 0.94 24.66 -21.97
CA PRO A 385 -0.23 25.11 -21.22
C PRO A 385 -1.52 25.17 -22.04
N GLU A 386 -1.40 25.49 -23.34
CA GLU A 386 -2.50 25.61 -24.30
C GLU A 386 -3.18 24.26 -24.59
N ALA A 387 -2.49 23.15 -24.30
CA ALA A 387 -3.02 21.79 -24.44
C ALA A 387 -4.04 21.45 -23.35
N PHE A 388 -4.17 22.27 -22.31
CA PHE A 388 -5.05 22.05 -21.16
C PHE A 388 -6.07 23.17 -21.05
N ILE A 389 -7.34 22.80 -21.03
CA ILE A 389 -8.46 23.71 -20.91
C ILE A 389 -9.14 23.47 -19.57
N TYR A 390 -9.19 24.51 -18.74
CA TYR A 390 -9.83 24.48 -17.44
C TYR A 390 -10.96 25.51 -17.38
N GLY A 391 -12.10 25.12 -16.84
CA GLY A 391 -13.23 26.02 -16.76
C GLY A 391 -14.37 25.52 -15.89
N ASP A 392 -15.44 26.30 -15.89
CA ASP A 392 -16.68 25.94 -15.24
C ASP A 392 -17.49 24.99 -16.12
N ILE A 393 -17.98 23.94 -15.51
CA ILE A 393 -18.94 23.06 -16.18
C ILE A 393 -20.32 23.72 -16.07
N ALA A 394 -21.04 23.80 -17.19
CA ALA A 394 -22.40 24.34 -17.16
C ALA A 394 -23.24 23.49 -16.18
N PRO A 395 -24.08 24.11 -15.32
CA PRO A 395 -24.93 23.35 -14.43
C PRO A 395 -25.85 22.43 -15.22
N VAL A 396 -26.07 21.21 -14.71
CA VAL A 396 -27.06 20.29 -15.28
C VAL A 396 -28.43 20.99 -15.17
N VAL A 397 -28.92 21.53 -16.26
CA VAL A 397 -30.25 22.09 -16.29
C VAL A 397 -31.22 20.90 -16.21
N THR A 398 -31.79 20.69 -15.04
CA THR A 398 -32.96 19.81 -14.91
C THR A 398 -34.12 20.44 -15.66
N PRO A 399 -34.72 19.74 -16.60
CA PRO A 399 -35.85 20.25 -17.40
C PRO A 399 -37.05 20.60 -16.54
#